data_06d9c1c6a3c60c4e089d59382756ae96
#
_entry.id   06d9c1c6a3c60c4e089d59382756ae96
#
_cell.length_a   1.000
_cell.length_b   1.000
_cell.length_c   1.000
_cell.angle_alpha   90.00
_cell.angle_beta   90.00
_cell.angle_gamma   90.00
#
_symmetry.space_group_name_H-M   'P 1'
#
loop_
_entity.id
_entity.type
_entity.pdbx_description
1 polymer ?
#
loop_
_entity_poly.entity_id
_entity_poly.type
_entity_poly.pdbx_seq_one_letter_code
_entity_poly.pdbx_strand_id
1 'polypeptide(L)'
;MSLLSCKGRGDTAPVQVAEVGDTVPIDTLQRSSITFIMGMDNSPYNPYYTLAGYYYRLSREDRTEVVVDSLTALSQVLDYLQNHPAENGLPYGLINIVSHGNEFLDLQMKVTPKGSRSSAETLFEALAEGTLVPPDNSVVDSQTVVFLHGCAVGNNQLLLNVLARTFGDANGVKVKASRLFEYYAYLSRNKNPLSVRHYYARTWYAFYHPDSLMNEDKMVRQLRKRYPNDTTHWREGLQRRFQDNPSELYHYSFEVPCTYEEVFGLGERFPAVNSPQQKRQWLAEHHDFVELMALAHIPQQYFQMKFYRRTYLRDDDELVYGLVVKARAGVVCLIQPLTEKDTVGNPFMPYRPHEGDSSIFAFSTLSPTPMAGPLRVMSDKEKWREIRLYQKKDVPL
;
A
#
# COMPACT_ATOMS: atom_id res chain seq x y z
N MET A 1 21.54 9.02 65.78
CA MET A 1 20.17 8.51 65.85
C MET A 1 19.68 8.40 64.43
N SER A 2 19.80 7.33 64.01
CA SER A 2 19.00 6.21 63.46
C SER A 2 18.54 6.47 62.01
N LEU A 3 19.27 5.83 61.09
CA LEU A 3 18.96 5.57 59.71
C LEU A 3 17.81 4.57 59.60
N LEU A 4 16.83 4.83 58.77
CA LEU A 4 15.90 3.80 58.27
C LEU A 4 15.93 3.77 56.75
N SER A 5 16.57 2.75 56.23
CA SER A 5 16.64 2.34 54.85
C SER A 5 15.33 1.58 54.51
N CYS A 6 14.59 2.06 53.49
CA CYS A 6 13.54 1.25 52.85
C CYS A 6 14.01 0.82 51.45
N LYS A 7 14.46 -0.43 51.38
CA LYS A 7 14.60 -1.16 50.12
C LYS A 7 13.21 -1.62 49.68
N GLY A 8 12.68 -1.05 48.62
CA GLY A 8 11.58 -1.56 47.85
C GLY A 8 12.13 -2.38 46.66
N ARG A 9 12.10 -3.71 46.78
CA ARG A 9 12.23 -4.63 45.64
C ARG A 9 10.91 -4.57 44.87
N GLY A 10 10.92 -4.04 43.70
CA GLY A 10 9.87 -4.25 42.70
C GLY A 10 10.28 -5.38 41.80
N ASP A 11 9.77 -6.57 42.04
CA ASP A 11 9.83 -7.70 41.13
C ASP A 11 8.91 -7.36 39.92
N THR A 12 9.50 -6.90 38.83
CA THR A 12 8.84 -6.90 37.52
C THR A 12 9.00 -8.30 36.94
N ALA A 13 7.92 -9.07 36.96
CA ALA A 13 7.83 -10.29 36.19
C ALA A 13 8.08 -10.02 34.71
N PRO A 14 8.87 -10.87 34.03
CA PRO A 14 9.06 -10.70 32.59
C PRO A 14 7.73 -10.96 31.88
N VAL A 15 7.31 -9.98 31.08
CA VAL A 15 6.22 -10.17 30.12
C VAL A 15 6.67 -11.25 29.15
N GLN A 16 6.08 -12.43 29.25
CA GLN A 16 6.20 -13.45 28.23
C GLN A 16 5.55 -12.91 26.96
N VAL A 17 6.39 -12.45 26.02
CA VAL A 17 5.98 -12.28 24.63
C VAL A 17 5.73 -13.69 24.11
N ALA A 18 4.46 -14.01 23.87
CA ALA A 18 4.09 -15.23 23.21
C ALA A 18 4.77 -15.24 21.84
N GLU A 19 5.77 -16.07 21.66
CA GLU A 19 6.30 -16.47 20.37
C GLU A 19 5.16 -17.19 19.62
N VAL A 20 4.42 -16.44 18.80
CA VAL A 20 3.61 -17.04 17.75
C VAL A 20 4.59 -17.39 16.63
N GLY A 21 5.22 -18.51 16.78
CA GLY A 21 5.98 -19.16 15.71
C GLY A 21 5.00 -19.69 14.68
N ASP A 22 4.57 -18.82 13.74
CA ASP A 22 3.91 -19.26 12.52
C ASP A 22 4.96 -19.86 11.57
N THR A 23 5.38 -21.09 11.86
CA THR A 23 5.98 -21.95 10.84
C THR A 23 4.88 -22.20 9.80
N VAL A 24 5.08 -21.74 8.57
CA VAL A 24 4.24 -22.13 7.42
C VAL A 24 4.24 -23.67 7.40
N PRO A 25 3.07 -24.33 7.52
CA PRO A 25 3.05 -25.79 7.59
C PRO A 25 3.72 -26.38 6.34
N ILE A 26 4.49 -27.45 6.55
CA ILE A 26 5.21 -28.22 5.50
C ILE A 26 4.27 -28.67 4.37
N ASP A 27 2.97 -28.72 4.63
CA ASP A 27 1.93 -29.11 3.68
C ASP A 27 1.72 -28.14 2.51
N THR A 28 2.21 -26.88 2.61
CA THR A 28 2.14 -25.91 1.51
C THR A 28 3.07 -26.27 0.33
N LEU A 29 4.03 -27.13 0.52
CA LEU A 29 4.94 -27.63 -0.53
C LEU A 29 4.24 -28.51 -1.59
N GLN A 30 3.08 -29.07 -1.27
CA GLN A 30 2.29 -29.91 -2.19
C GLN A 30 1.20 -29.12 -2.96
N ARG A 31 0.96 -27.86 -2.58
CA ARG A 31 -0.06 -27.02 -3.20
C ARG A 31 0.51 -26.21 -4.35
N SER A 32 -0.29 -26.06 -5.39
CA SER A 32 0.08 -25.26 -6.55
C SER A 32 0.26 -23.79 -6.20
N SER A 33 1.16 -23.13 -6.92
CA SER A 33 1.32 -21.68 -6.86
C SER A 33 0.99 -21.02 -8.21
N ILE A 34 0.50 -19.79 -8.15
CA ILE A 34 0.16 -18.99 -9.33
C ILE A 34 0.62 -17.55 -9.14
N THR A 35 1.09 -16.93 -10.23
CA THR A 35 1.55 -15.53 -10.22
C THR A 35 0.77 -14.71 -11.24
N PHE A 36 0.21 -13.61 -10.80
CA PHE A 36 -0.44 -12.60 -11.62
C PHE A 36 0.42 -11.35 -11.73
N ILE A 37 0.79 -10.97 -12.96
CA ILE A 37 1.50 -9.73 -13.27
C ILE A 37 0.46 -8.68 -13.69
N MET A 38 0.18 -7.71 -12.81
CA MET A 38 -0.99 -6.84 -12.91
C MET A 38 -0.66 -5.45 -13.48
N GLY A 39 0.11 -5.42 -14.57
CA GLY A 39 0.45 -4.15 -15.21
C GLY A 39 1.42 -4.30 -16.37
N MET A 40 1.74 -3.16 -16.98
CA MET A 40 2.73 -3.04 -18.05
C MET A 40 3.71 -1.92 -17.73
N ASP A 41 4.94 -2.08 -18.18
CA ASP A 41 5.96 -1.04 -18.02
C ASP A 41 5.70 0.10 -19.01
N ASN A 42 5.63 1.31 -18.48
CA ASN A 42 5.44 2.54 -19.28
C ASN A 42 6.78 3.12 -19.76
N SER A 43 7.90 2.57 -19.31
CA SER A 43 9.23 3.06 -19.61
C SER A 43 10.26 1.93 -19.65
N PRO A 44 11.16 1.89 -20.63
CA PRO A 44 12.26 0.93 -20.65
C PRO A 44 13.26 1.12 -19.51
N TYR A 45 13.21 2.26 -18.82
CA TYR A 45 14.09 2.57 -17.67
C TYR A 45 13.57 1.99 -16.35
N ASN A 46 12.32 1.57 -16.28
CA ASN A 46 11.76 0.90 -15.11
C ASN A 46 10.98 -0.37 -15.55
N PRO A 47 11.68 -1.43 -15.94
CA PRO A 47 11.06 -2.66 -16.44
C PRO A 47 10.59 -3.57 -15.32
N TYR A 48 9.82 -3.05 -14.38
CA TYR A 48 9.39 -3.77 -13.18
C TYR A 48 8.56 -5.02 -13.51
N TYR A 49 7.51 -4.87 -14.33
CA TYR A 49 6.63 -5.97 -14.70
C TYR A 49 7.30 -6.97 -15.63
N THR A 50 8.08 -6.48 -16.59
CA THR A 50 8.87 -7.32 -17.50
C THR A 50 9.85 -8.19 -16.73
N LEU A 51 10.59 -7.61 -15.79
CA LEU A 51 11.56 -8.35 -15.00
C LEU A 51 10.90 -9.29 -13.97
N ALA A 52 9.75 -8.91 -13.40
CA ALA A 52 8.95 -9.83 -12.59
C ALA A 52 8.50 -11.05 -13.41
N GLY A 53 8.03 -10.83 -14.64
CA GLY A 53 7.68 -11.92 -15.55
C GLY A 53 8.85 -12.86 -15.82
N TYR A 54 10.05 -12.34 -16.06
CA TYR A 54 11.26 -13.17 -16.20
C TYR A 54 11.62 -13.91 -14.91
N TYR A 55 11.54 -13.23 -13.77
CA TYR A 55 11.83 -13.85 -12.48
C TYR A 55 10.93 -15.06 -12.21
N TYR A 56 9.62 -14.91 -12.36
CA TYR A 56 8.68 -15.98 -12.06
C TYR A 56 8.69 -17.10 -13.10
N ARG A 57 8.96 -16.82 -14.37
CA ARG A 57 9.02 -17.85 -15.42
C ARG A 57 10.35 -18.58 -15.50
N LEU A 58 11.48 -17.90 -15.21
CA LEU A 58 12.80 -18.41 -15.57
C LEU A 58 13.78 -18.58 -14.39
N SER A 59 13.54 -17.91 -13.26
CA SER A 59 14.53 -17.88 -12.16
C SER A 59 14.23 -18.84 -11.01
N ARG A 60 13.11 -19.53 -11.03
CA ARG A 60 12.75 -20.53 -10.01
C ARG A 60 13.00 -21.93 -10.54
N GLU A 61 14.11 -22.52 -10.10
CA GLU A 61 14.54 -23.82 -10.56
C GLU A 61 13.63 -25.00 -10.14
N ASP A 62 12.76 -24.82 -9.13
CA ASP A 62 12.06 -25.94 -8.49
C ASP A 62 10.52 -25.85 -8.50
N ARG A 63 9.90 -24.92 -9.23
CA ARG A 63 8.44 -24.81 -9.22
C ARG A 63 7.86 -24.62 -10.62
N THR A 64 6.99 -25.53 -11.00
CA THR A 64 6.09 -25.33 -12.14
C THR A 64 5.05 -24.28 -11.72
N GLU A 65 5.34 -23.02 -11.93
CA GLU A 65 4.47 -21.92 -11.56
C GLU A 65 3.76 -21.38 -12.79
N VAL A 66 2.44 -21.25 -12.68
CA VAL A 66 1.63 -20.61 -13.71
C VAL A 66 1.77 -19.11 -13.58
N VAL A 67 2.17 -18.42 -14.66
CA VAL A 67 2.29 -16.96 -14.70
C VAL A 67 1.29 -16.37 -15.68
N VAL A 68 0.38 -15.54 -15.17
CA VAL A 68 -0.67 -14.85 -15.91
C VAL A 68 -0.36 -13.35 -15.94
N ASP A 69 -0.20 -12.77 -17.14
CA ASP A 69 0.15 -11.37 -17.33
C ASP A 69 -0.79 -10.61 -18.28
N SER A 70 -1.90 -11.23 -18.62
CA SER A 70 -2.94 -10.65 -19.50
C SER A 70 -4.05 -9.91 -18.76
N LEU A 71 -4.07 -9.96 -17.42
CA LEU A 71 -5.12 -9.37 -16.60
C LEU A 71 -4.73 -7.97 -16.14
N THR A 72 -5.73 -7.12 -15.99
CA THR A 72 -5.52 -5.70 -15.60
C THR A 72 -6.28 -5.29 -14.36
N ALA A 73 -7.15 -6.16 -13.84
CA ALA A 73 -8.02 -5.85 -12.72
C ALA A 73 -8.17 -7.03 -11.76
N LEU A 74 -8.41 -6.72 -10.49
CA LEU A 74 -8.55 -7.72 -9.43
C LEU A 74 -9.75 -8.63 -9.65
N SER A 75 -10.89 -8.10 -10.15
CA SER A 75 -12.06 -8.92 -10.50
C SER A 75 -11.71 -10.04 -11.47
N GLN A 76 -10.86 -9.75 -12.46
CA GLN A 76 -10.40 -10.76 -13.41
C GLN A 76 -9.50 -11.82 -12.76
N VAL A 77 -8.72 -11.46 -11.73
CA VAL A 77 -7.92 -12.41 -10.95
C VAL A 77 -8.84 -13.37 -10.21
N LEU A 78 -9.87 -12.84 -9.52
CA LEU A 78 -10.83 -13.67 -8.79
C LEU A 78 -11.61 -14.62 -9.74
N ASP A 79 -12.08 -14.09 -10.87
CA ASP A 79 -12.74 -14.88 -11.91
C ASP A 79 -11.80 -15.95 -12.49
N TYR A 80 -10.54 -15.60 -12.72
CA TYR A 80 -9.55 -16.55 -13.22
C TYR A 80 -9.33 -17.70 -12.24
N LEU A 81 -9.11 -17.40 -10.97
CA LEU A 81 -8.91 -18.38 -9.90
C LEU A 81 -10.13 -19.32 -9.79
N GLN A 82 -11.34 -18.77 -9.82
CA GLN A 82 -12.59 -19.55 -9.73
C GLN A 82 -12.76 -20.52 -10.93
N ASN A 83 -12.37 -20.08 -12.13
CA ASN A 83 -12.53 -20.87 -13.35
C ASN A 83 -11.34 -21.79 -13.68
N HIS A 84 -10.22 -21.64 -12.97
CA HIS A 84 -9.00 -22.44 -13.18
C HIS A 84 -8.52 -22.98 -11.84
N PRO A 85 -9.21 -23.96 -11.25
CA PRO A 85 -8.74 -24.62 -10.03
C PRO A 85 -7.37 -25.28 -10.27
N ALA A 86 -6.57 -25.40 -9.21
CA ALA A 86 -5.27 -26.03 -9.32
C ALA A 86 -5.36 -27.48 -9.78
N GLU A 87 -4.44 -27.92 -10.65
CA GLU A 87 -4.45 -29.24 -11.30
C GLU A 87 -4.49 -30.42 -10.31
N ASN A 88 -3.92 -30.23 -9.11
CA ASN A 88 -3.92 -31.25 -8.07
C ASN A 88 -5.24 -31.36 -7.27
N GLY A 89 -6.24 -30.54 -7.61
CA GLY A 89 -7.55 -30.52 -6.95
C GLY A 89 -7.56 -29.95 -5.54
N LEU A 90 -6.42 -29.41 -5.06
CA LEU A 90 -6.31 -28.73 -3.78
C LEU A 90 -6.44 -27.19 -3.98
N PRO A 91 -6.87 -26.45 -2.97
CA PRO A 91 -6.79 -24.99 -3.02
C PRO A 91 -5.35 -24.51 -3.25
N TYR A 92 -5.18 -23.36 -3.89
CA TYR A 92 -3.86 -22.75 -4.08
C TYR A 92 -3.14 -22.53 -2.74
N GLY A 93 -1.85 -22.89 -2.68
CA GLY A 93 -1.02 -22.61 -1.50
C GLY A 93 -0.47 -21.19 -1.50
N LEU A 94 -0.05 -20.72 -2.70
CA LEU A 94 0.54 -19.38 -2.86
C LEU A 94 -0.03 -18.70 -4.11
N ILE A 95 -0.58 -17.53 -3.92
CA ILE A 95 -1.05 -16.65 -4.99
C ILE A 95 -0.20 -15.38 -4.95
N ASN A 96 0.69 -15.20 -5.92
CA ASN A 96 1.48 -13.98 -6.04
C ASN A 96 0.73 -12.96 -6.90
N ILE A 97 0.68 -11.71 -6.45
CA ILE A 97 0.13 -10.58 -7.21
C ILE A 97 1.19 -9.50 -7.29
N VAL A 98 1.69 -9.25 -8.49
CA VAL A 98 2.70 -8.22 -8.76
C VAL A 98 2.01 -6.96 -9.27
N SER A 99 2.08 -5.88 -8.51
CA SER A 99 1.51 -4.58 -8.89
C SER A 99 2.34 -3.44 -8.34
N HIS A 100 2.57 -2.40 -9.14
CA HIS A 100 3.06 -1.17 -8.56
C HIS A 100 2.10 -0.67 -7.48
N GLY A 101 2.66 -0.06 -6.46
CA GLY A 101 1.93 0.53 -5.35
C GLY A 101 2.88 1.02 -4.28
N ASN A 102 2.35 1.73 -3.31
CA ASN A 102 3.05 2.02 -2.07
C ASN A 102 2.06 2.31 -0.95
N GLU A 103 2.55 2.48 0.27
CA GLU A 103 1.72 2.75 1.45
C GLU A 103 0.82 4.00 1.35
N PHE A 104 1.16 4.96 0.47
CA PHE A 104 0.44 6.22 0.30
C PHE A 104 -0.49 6.25 -0.91
N LEU A 105 -0.18 5.47 -1.96
CA LEU A 105 -0.86 5.51 -3.25
C LEU A 105 -1.65 4.25 -3.57
N ASP A 106 -1.69 3.29 -2.64
CA ASP A 106 -2.31 1.97 -2.82
C ASP A 106 -1.73 1.21 -4.04
N LEU A 107 -2.53 0.38 -4.71
CA LEU A 107 -2.10 -0.44 -5.84
C LEU A 107 -2.48 0.20 -7.17
N GLN A 108 -1.63 0.04 -8.18
CA GLN A 108 -1.94 0.50 -9.55
C GLN A 108 -2.95 -0.40 -10.26
N MET A 109 -3.03 -1.68 -9.91
CA MET A 109 -4.04 -2.57 -10.51
C MET A 109 -5.44 -2.03 -10.22
N LYS A 110 -6.35 -2.22 -11.17
CA LYS A 110 -7.73 -1.76 -11.05
C LYS A 110 -8.57 -2.75 -10.25
N VAL A 111 -9.68 -2.28 -9.69
CA VAL A 111 -10.70 -3.15 -9.09
C VAL A 111 -11.41 -3.96 -10.18
N THR A 112 -11.90 -3.26 -11.22
CA THR A 112 -12.47 -3.86 -12.44
C THR A 112 -11.78 -3.27 -13.68
N PRO A 113 -11.86 -3.86 -14.88
CA PRO A 113 -11.14 -3.37 -16.07
C PRO A 113 -11.41 -1.90 -16.43
N LYS A 114 -12.61 -1.40 -16.12
CA LYS A 114 -13.02 -0.01 -16.32
C LYS A 114 -13.09 0.79 -15.01
N GLY A 115 -12.82 0.15 -13.88
CA GLY A 115 -12.92 0.73 -12.54
C GLY A 115 -11.71 1.54 -12.12
N SER A 116 -11.77 1.99 -10.88
CA SER A 116 -10.70 2.69 -10.17
C SER A 116 -9.54 1.77 -9.83
N ARG A 117 -8.41 2.35 -9.42
CA ARG A 117 -7.29 1.62 -8.80
C ARG A 117 -7.74 0.96 -7.49
N SER A 118 -7.04 -0.08 -7.08
CA SER A 118 -7.33 -0.81 -5.86
C SER A 118 -6.77 -0.07 -4.64
N SER A 119 -7.67 0.52 -3.87
CA SER A 119 -7.43 1.07 -2.53
C SER A 119 -8.28 0.31 -1.52
N ALA A 120 -8.01 0.46 -0.25
CA ALA A 120 -8.85 -0.12 0.79
C ALA A 120 -10.33 0.28 0.62
N GLU A 121 -10.59 1.56 0.31
CA GLU A 121 -11.92 2.11 0.09
C GLU A 121 -12.61 1.48 -1.13
N THR A 122 -11.97 1.55 -2.31
CA THR A 122 -12.58 1.05 -3.56
C THR A 122 -12.79 -0.46 -3.56
N LEU A 123 -11.94 -1.22 -2.86
CA LEU A 123 -12.12 -2.66 -2.67
C LEU A 123 -13.29 -2.95 -1.74
N PHE A 124 -13.40 -2.19 -0.63
CA PHE A 124 -14.51 -2.34 0.30
C PHE A 124 -15.86 -2.01 -0.36
N GLU A 125 -15.93 -0.92 -1.12
CA GLU A 125 -17.12 -0.55 -1.89
C GLU A 125 -17.50 -1.67 -2.88
N ALA A 126 -16.54 -2.17 -3.64
CA ALA A 126 -16.78 -3.22 -4.63
C ALA A 126 -17.23 -4.55 -4.01
N LEU A 127 -16.75 -4.89 -2.80
CA LEU A 127 -17.26 -6.02 -2.03
C LEU A 127 -18.69 -5.78 -1.56
N ALA A 128 -18.99 -4.59 -1.03
CA ALA A 128 -20.32 -4.23 -0.54
C ALA A 128 -21.37 -4.19 -1.67
N GLU A 129 -20.96 -3.82 -2.87
CA GLU A 129 -21.80 -3.79 -4.08
C GLU A 129 -21.92 -5.16 -4.78
N GLY A 130 -21.14 -6.18 -4.33
CA GLY A 130 -21.08 -7.48 -4.98
C GLY A 130 -20.35 -7.47 -6.33
N THR A 131 -19.61 -6.40 -6.64
CA THR A 131 -18.78 -6.29 -7.84
C THR A 131 -17.53 -7.19 -7.76
N LEU A 132 -17.00 -7.39 -6.55
CA LEU A 132 -15.98 -8.41 -6.25
C LEU A 132 -16.64 -9.55 -5.49
N VAL A 133 -16.47 -10.76 -6.00
CA VAL A 133 -16.95 -12.00 -5.38
C VAL A 133 -15.75 -12.82 -4.97
N PRO A 134 -15.57 -13.12 -3.67
CA PRO A 134 -14.48 -13.98 -3.21
C PRO A 134 -14.56 -15.37 -3.85
N PRO A 135 -13.42 -16.01 -4.18
CA PRO A 135 -13.40 -17.39 -4.66
C PRO A 135 -13.91 -18.38 -3.60
N ASP A 136 -14.37 -19.54 -4.08
CA ASP A 136 -14.85 -20.62 -3.23
C ASP A 136 -13.73 -21.28 -2.39
N ASN A 137 -14.10 -21.99 -1.33
CA ASN A 137 -13.18 -22.73 -0.45
C ASN A 137 -12.42 -23.85 -1.18
N SER A 138 -12.92 -24.31 -2.31
CA SER A 138 -12.22 -25.27 -3.18
C SER A 138 -11.06 -24.66 -3.93
N VAL A 139 -10.98 -23.32 -3.98
CA VAL A 139 -9.95 -22.55 -4.71
C VAL A 139 -8.96 -21.93 -3.74
N VAL A 140 -9.46 -21.38 -2.62
CA VAL A 140 -8.66 -20.71 -1.58
C VAL A 140 -9.19 -21.09 -0.18
N ASP A 141 -8.30 -21.28 0.77
CA ASP A 141 -8.65 -21.65 2.16
C ASP A 141 -7.70 -21.03 3.18
N SER A 142 -7.78 -21.48 4.45
CA SER A 142 -6.96 -20.97 5.55
C SER A 142 -5.44 -21.23 5.41
N GLN A 143 -5.05 -22.11 4.51
CA GLN A 143 -3.63 -22.37 4.19
C GLN A 143 -3.16 -21.60 2.96
N THR A 144 -4.08 -20.92 2.25
CA THR A 144 -3.73 -20.06 1.12
C THR A 144 -3.09 -18.77 1.62
N VAL A 145 -1.94 -18.43 1.03
CA VAL A 145 -1.26 -17.15 1.24
C VAL A 145 -1.33 -16.35 -0.06
N VAL A 146 -1.93 -15.17 -0.02
CA VAL A 146 -1.86 -14.20 -1.11
C VAL A 146 -0.68 -13.28 -0.83
N PHE A 147 0.40 -13.38 -1.61
CA PHE A 147 1.55 -12.51 -1.48
C PHE A 147 1.44 -11.34 -2.48
N LEU A 148 1.23 -10.16 -1.92
CA LEU A 148 1.14 -8.92 -2.67
C LEU A 148 2.53 -8.32 -2.82
N HIS A 149 3.05 -8.35 -4.04
CA HIS A 149 4.32 -7.73 -4.43
C HIS A 149 4.07 -6.29 -4.87
N GLY A 150 4.40 -5.35 -3.99
CA GLY A 150 4.29 -3.92 -4.21
C GLY A 150 5.09 -3.15 -3.18
N CYS A 151 5.61 -1.99 -3.58
CA CYS A 151 6.57 -1.23 -2.78
C CYS A 151 5.97 -0.74 -1.46
N ALA A 152 6.43 -1.27 -0.32
CA ALA A 152 6.04 -0.88 1.04
C ALA A 152 4.54 -0.99 1.36
N VAL A 153 3.75 -1.71 0.55
CA VAL A 153 2.30 -1.87 0.78
C VAL A 153 1.98 -2.60 2.07
N GLY A 154 2.93 -3.36 2.62
CA GLY A 154 2.82 -3.97 3.95
C GLY A 154 2.67 -2.98 5.11
N ASN A 155 2.96 -1.68 4.90
CA ASN A 155 2.70 -0.64 5.89
C ASN A 155 1.24 -0.16 5.89
N ASN A 156 0.44 -0.56 4.91
CA ASN A 156 -0.98 -0.24 4.84
C ASN A 156 -1.83 -1.43 5.33
N GLN A 157 -1.98 -1.55 6.65
CA GLN A 157 -2.71 -2.66 7.29
C GLN A 157 -4.18 -2.72 6.83
N LEU A 158 -4.80 -1.57 6.59
CA LEU A 158 -6.19 -1.50 6.13
C LEU A 158 -6.34 -2.17 4.76
N LEU A 159 -5.44 -1.85 3.82
CA LEU A 159 -5.43 -2.46 2.51
C LEU A 159 -5.25 -3.98 2.57
N LEU A 160 -4.32 -4.48 3.41
CA LEU A 160 -4.11 -5.92 3.60
C LEU A 160 -5.37 -6.62 4.12
N ASN A 161 -6.06 -6.01 5.08
CA ASN A 161 -7.27 -6.58 5.67
C ASN A 161 -8.44 -6.62 4.67
N VAL A 162 -8.60 -5.58 3.85
CA VAL A 162 -9.65 -5.57 2.82
C VAL A 162 -9.34 -6.56 1.70
N LEU A 163 -8.07 -6.69 1.31
CA LEU A 163 -7.64 -7.71 0.35
C LEU A 163 -7.90 -9.13 0.87
N ALA A 164 -7.63 -9.41 2.15
CA ALA A 164 -7.95 -10.72 2.73
C ALA A 164 -9.45 -11.04 2.57
N ARG A 165 -10.34 -10.07 2.82
CA ARG A 165 -11.79 -10.23 2.57
C ARG A 165 -12.11 -10.47 1.09
N THR A 166 -11.39 -9.80 0.21
CA THR A 166 -11.57 -9.96 -1.25
C THR A 166 -11.24 -11.38 -1.71
N PHE A 167 -10.30 -12.05 -1.05
CA PHE A 167 -9.95 -13.44 -1.34
C PHE A 167 -10.71 -14.47 -0.46
N GLY A 168 -11.55 -14.01 0.46
CA GLY A 168 -12.33 -14.90 1.31
C GLY A 168 -11.82 -14.96 2.74
N ASP A 169 -12.02 -13.91 3.48
CA ASP A 169 -11.66 -13.84 4.91
C ASP A 169 -12.43 -14.89 5.75
N ALA A 170 -13.68 -15.21 5.36
CA ALA A 170 -14.43 -16.32 5.94
C ALA A 170 -13.69 -17.68 5.81
N ASN A 171 -12.83 -17.80 4.81
CA ASN A 171 -12.01 -18.97 4.54
C ASN A 171 -10.66 -18.92 5.26
N GLY A 172 -10.36 -17.83 5.95
CA GLY A 172 -9.11 -17.65 6.70
C GLY A 172 -7.89 -17.33 5.85
N VAL A 173 -8.08 -16.90 4.58
CA VAL A 173 -7.00 -16.53 3.65
C VAL A 173 -6.13 -15.43 4.27
N LYS A 174 -4.81 -15.61 4.19
CA LYS A 174 -3.83 -14.65 4.68
C LYS A 174 -3.26 -13.82 3.52
N VAL A 175 -3.27 -12.50 3.66
CA VAL A 175 -2.56 -11.61 2.73
C VAL A 175 -1.25 -11.17 3.37
N LYS A 176 -0.15 -11.36 2.64
CA LYS A 176 1.21 -10.99 3.01
C LYS A 176 1.72 -9.91 2.08
N ALA A 177 2.42 -8.90 2.59
CA ALA A 177 3.11 -7.91 1.77
C ALA A 177 4.37 -7.38 2.44
N SER A 178 5.30 -6.86 1.64
CA SER A 178 6.53 -6.28 2.14
C SER A 178 6.31 -4.88 2.73
N ARG A 179 6.98 -4.60 3.85
CA ARG A 179 7.12 -3.25 4.42
C ARG A 179 8.22 -2.43 3.73
N LEU A 180 9.00 -3.08 2.88
CA LEU A 180 10.10 -2.49 2.13
C LEU A 180 9.70 -2.34 0.67
N PHE A 181 10.43 -1.50 -0.07
CA PHE A 181 10.29 -1.45 -1.51
C PHE A 181 10.81 -2.73 -2.13
N GLU A 182 10.11 -3.21 -3.15
CA GLU A 182 10.44 -4.39 -3.92
C GLU A 182 10.76 -4.00 -5.35
N TYR A 183 11.78 -4.61 -5.92
CA TYR A 183 12.10 -4.45 -7.32
C TYR A 183 12.83 -5.67 -7.87
N TYR A 184 12.82 -5.81 -9.18
CA TYR A 184 13.49 -6.88 -9.91
C TYR A 184 14.63 -6.26 -10.70
N ALA A 185 15.79 -6.91 -10.72
CA ALA A 185 16.93 -6.44 -11.51
C ALA A 185 17.82 -7.59 -11.99
N TYR A 186 18.59 -7.34 -13.02
CA TYR A 186 19.62 -8.26 -13.48
C TYR A 186 20.79 -8.27 -12.50
N LEU A 187 21.27 -9.47 -12.15
CA LEU A 187 22.50 -9.62 -11.35
C LEU A 187 23.75 -9.31 -12.13
N SER A 188 23.75 -9.54 -13.43
CA SER A 188 24.91 -9.40 -14.28
C SER A 188 24.71 -8.28 -15.32
N ARG A 189 25.83 -7.70 -15.75
CA ARG A 189 25.86 -6.73 -16.84
C ARG A 189 25.38 -7.30 -18.18
N ASN A 190 25.39 -8.62 -18.33
CA ASN A 190 24.98 -9.30 -19.56
C ASN A 190 23.46 -9.29 -19.81
N LYS A 191 22.69 -8.72 -18.89
CA LYS A 191 21.21 -8.61 -19.01
C LYS A 191 20.53 -9.95 -19.36
N ASN A 192 21.05 -11.07 -18.83
CA ASN A 192 20.47 -12.38 -19.04
C ASN A 192 19.18 -12.49 -18.20
N PRO A 193 18.01 -12.78 -18.77
CA PRO A 193 16.76 -12.98 -18.04
C PRO A 193 16.86 -13.97 -16.88
N LEU A 194 17.64 -15.05 -17.04
CA LEU A 194 17.87 -16.06 -15.99
C LEU A 194 18.62 -15.52 -14.77
N SER A 195 19.25 -14.35 -14.87
CA SER A 195 19.92 -13.69 -13.76
C SER A 195 19.08 -12.65 -13.03
N VAL A 196 17.80 -12.53 -13.36
CA VAL A 196 16.88 -11.63 -12.66
C VAL A 196 16.69 -12.09 -11.23
N ARG A 197 16.76 -11.15 -10.31
CA ARG A 197 16.53 -11.38 -8.88
C ARG A 197 15.53 -10.37 -8.33
N HIS A 198 14.82 -10.81 -7.31
CA HIS A 198 13.92 -9.99 -6.52
C HIS A 198 14.68 -9.42 -5.33
N TYR A 199 14.55 -8.12 -5.11
CA TYR A 199 15.25 -7.37 -4.09
C TYR A 199 14.31 -6.59 -3.20
N TYR A 200 14.85 -6.21 -2.04
CA TYR A 200 14.20 -5.30 -1.10
C TYR A 200 15.06 -4.05 -0.91
N ALA A 201 14.41 -2.91 -0.73
CA ALA A 201 15.08 -1.65 -0.48
C ALA A 201 14.49 -0.98 0.76
N ARG A 202 15.37 -0.45 1.61
CA ARG A 202 14.96 0.40 2.73
C ARG A 202 14.60 1.77 2.20
N THR A 203 13.58 2.38 2.79
CA THR A 203 13.06 3.68 2.39
C THR A 203 12.94 4.62 3.58
N TRP A 204 13.14 5.91 3.31
CA TRP A 204 12.91 7.00 4.24
C TRP A 204 12.09 8.06 3.54
N TYR A 205 11.22 8.74 4.27
CA TYR A 205 10.30 9.72 3.70
C TYR A 205 10.52 11.09 4.31
N ALA A 206 10.58 12.10 3.46
CA ALA A 206 10.44 13.49 3.82
C ALA A 206 9.23 14.10 3.11
N PHE A 207 8.55 15.03 3.75
CA PHE A 207 7.32 15.63 3.24
C PHE A 207 7.52 17.10 2.91
N TYR A 208 6.82 17.60 1.90
CA TYR A 208 6.88 18.99 1.52
C TYR A 208 5.53 19.46 0.95
N HIS A 209 5.37 20.78 0.92
CA HIS A 209 4.19 21.38 0.32
C HIS A 209 4.31 21.35 -1.21
N PRO A 210 3.34 20.84 -1.96
CA PRO A 210 3.48 20.62 -3.42
C PRO A 210 3.79 21.84 -4.24
N ASP A 211 3.40 23.05 -3.79
CA ASP A 211 3.69 24.31 -4.47
C ASP A 211 5.06 24.90 -4.11
N SER A 212 5.82 24.21 -3.26
CA SER A 212 7.16 24.64 -2.87
C SER A 212 8.20 23.93 -3.70
N LEU A 213 9.23 24.63 -4.14
CA LEU A 213 10.41 23.98 -4.68
C LEU A 213 11.04 23.11 -3.61
N MET A 214 11.43 21.90 -3.98
CA MET A 214 12.15 21.01 -3.09
C MET A 214 13.44 21.68 -2.64
N ASN A 215 13.58 21.93 -1.33
CA ASN A 215 14.77 22.50 -0.73
C ASN A 215 15.53 21.39 0.01
N GLU A 216 16.66 20.97 -0.56
CA GLU A 216 17.47 19.86 -0.04
C GLU A 216 17.85 20.03 1.44
N ASP A 217 18.23 21.24 1.86
CA ASP A 217 18.59 21.50 3.27
C ASP A 217 17.40 21.31 4.22
N LYS A 218 16.21 21.72 3.81
CA LYS A 218 14.99 21.48 4.60
C LYS A 218 14.68 19.98 4.64
N MET A 219 14.82 19.25 3.52
CA MET A 219 14.62 17.81 3.47
C MET A 219 15.60 17.06 4.35
N VAL A 220 16.89 17.40 4.29
CA VAL A 220 17.93 16.79 5.16
C VAL A 220 17.60 17.03 6.65
N ARG A 221 17.22 18.25 7.02
CA ARG A 221 16.82 18.53 8.42
C ARG A 221 15.59 17.74 8.84
N GLN A 222 14.60 17.60 7.95
CA GLN A 222 13.38 16.83 8.21
C GLN A 222 13.70 15.34 8.39
N LEU A 223 14.51 14.76 7.50
CA LEU A 223 14.94 13.37 7.58
C LEU A 223 15.74 13.09 8.86
N ARG A 224 16.70 13.93 9.21
CA ARG A 224 17.46 13.81 10.46
C ARG A 224 16.57 13.89 11.71
N LYS A 225 15.55 14.76 11.69
CA LYS A 225 14.59 14.88 12.79
C LYS A 225 13.69 13.64 12.90
N ARG A 226 13.27 13.09 11.78
CA ARG A 226 12.36 11.93 11.72
C ARG A 226 13.09 10.63 12.02
N TYR A 227 14.35 10.52 11.58
CA TYR A 227 15.19 9.32 11.72
C TYR A 227 16.51 9.65 12.42
N PRO A 228 16.47 9.99 13.74
CA PRO A 228 17.62 10.54 14.45
C PRO A 228 18.78 9.54 14.60
N ASN A 229 18.49 8.25 14.59
CA ASN A 229 19.48 7.18 14.76
C ASN A 229 20.04 6.65 13.43
N ASP A 230 19.60 7.20 12.30
CA ASP A 230 20.04 6.76 10.99
C ASP A 230 21.26 7.58 10.52
N THR A 231 22.32 6.90 10.13
CA THR A 231 23.60 7.51 9.70
C THR A 231 23.66 7.77 8.19
N THR A 232 22.56 7.62 7.48
CA THR A 232 22.49 7.78 6.03
C THR A 232 22.93 9.19 5.58
N HIS A 233 23.65 9.24 4.47
CA HIS A 233 24.08 10.49 3.84
C HIS A 233 22.95 11.13 3.02
N TRP A 234 21.95 11.70 3.71
CA TRP A 234 20.72 12.23 3.13
C TRP A 234 20.91 13.19 1.94
N ARG A 235 21.89 14.10 2.04
CA ARG A 235 22.16 15.08 0.97
C ARG A 235 22.58 14.39 -0.32
N GLU A 236 23.45 13.43 -0.23
CA GLU A 236 23.95 12.66 -1.38
C GLU A 236 22.79 11.90 -2.06
N GLY A 237 21.92 11.26 -1.29
CA GLY A 237 20.75 10.58 -1.81
C GLY A 237 19.75 11.53 -2.49
N LEU A 238 19.56 12.74 -1.98
CA LEU A 238 18.68 13.74 -2.59
C LEU A 238 19.21 14.30 -3.92
N GLN A 239 20.52 14.25 -4.14
CA GLN A 239 21.14 14.69 -5.39
C GLN A 239 21.16 13.61 -6.47
N ARG A 240 21.01 12.33 -6.10
CA ARG A 240 21.03 11.21 -7.04
C ARG A 240 19.63 10.83 -7.49
N ARG A 241 19.53 10.48 -8.78
CA ARG A 241 18.34 9.87 -9.38
C ARG A 241 18.61 8.40 -9.66
N PHE A 242 17.55 7.62 -9.75
CA PHE A 242 17.62 6.18 -10.04
C PHE A 242 18.47 5.84 -11.28
N GLN A 243 18.46 6.70 -12.29
CA GLN A 243 19.17 6.49 -13.55
C GLN A 243 20.69 6.59 -13.43
N ASP A 244 21.21 7.32 -12.42
CA ASP A 244 22.64 7.52 -12.24
C ASP A 244 23.30 6.24 -11.75
N ASN A 245 22.79 5.63 -10.71
CA ASN A 245 23.23 4.34 -10.20
C ASN A 245 22.13 3.67 -9.34
N PRO A 246 21.42 2.67 -9.87
CA PRO A 246 20.33 2.01 -9.15
C PRO A 246 20.78 1.18 -7.93
N SER A 247 22.08 0.90 -7.77
CA SER A 247 22.61 0.19 -6.59
C SER A 247 22.93 1.11 -5.40
N GLU A 248 22.90 2.42 -5.61
CA GLU A 248 23.18 3.41 -4.57
C GLU A 248 21.93 4.08 -4.05
N LEU A 249 22.07 4.83 -2.94
CA LEU A 249 20.99 5.65 -2.39
C LEU A 249 20.54 6.70 -3.41
N TYR A 250 19.26 6.71 -3.74
CA TYR A 250 18.66 7.67 -4.67
C TYR A 250 17.30 8.13 -4.16
N HIS A 251 16.76 9.18 -4.78
CA HIS A 251 15.44 9.68 -4.43
C HIS A 251 14.41 9.46 -5.54
N TYR A 252 13.18 9.35 -5.10
CA TYR A 252 11.97 9.34 -5.92
C TYR A 252 10.94 10.28 -5.28
N SER A 253 10.30 11.13 -6.08
CA SER A 253 9.29 12.07 -5.58
C SER A 253 7.93 11.79 -6.19
N PHE A 254 6.89 11.92 -5.38
CA PHE A 254 5.50 11.76 -5.81
C PHE A 254 4.57 12.64 -5.00
N GLU A 255 3.34 12.83 -5.48
CA GLU A 255 2.30 13.54 -4.73
C GLU A 255 1.27 12.54 -4.18
N VAL A 256 0.84 12.78 -2.95
CA VAL A 256 -0.25 12.05 -2.31
C VAL A 256 -1.49 12.92 -2.37
N PRO A 257 -2.49 12.58 -3.18
CA PRO A 257 -3.75 13.30 -3.24
C PRO A 257 -4.73 12.77 -2.20
N CYS A 258 -5.53 13.66 -1.64
CA CYS A 258 -6.67 13.36 -0.80
C CYS A 258 -7.84 14.23 -1.26
N THR A 259 -8.98 13.65 -1.55
CA THR A 259 -10.16 14.40 -1.99
C THR A 259 -11.34 14.08 -1.07
N TYR A 260 -12.02 15.13 -0.65
CA TYR A 260 -13.23 15.06 0.15
C TYR A 260 -14.33 15.80 -0.59
N GLU A 261 -15.51 15.25 -0.62
CA GLU A 261 -16.68 15.87 -1.25
C GLU A 261 -17.91 15.75 -0.33
N GLU A 262 -18.56 16.88 -0.12
CA GLU A 262 -19.81 16.98 0.62
C GLU A 262 -20.86 17.63 -0.28
N VAL A 263 -22.01 16.98 -0.43
CA VAL A 263 -23.10 17.46 -1.29
C VAL A 263 -24.20 18.06 -0.42
N PHE A 264 -24.70 19.24 -0.80
CA PHE A 264 -25.73 20.00 -0.12
C PHE A 264 -26.98 20.08 -1.00
N GLY A 265 -28.12 19.74 -0.42
CA GLY A 265 -29.44 19.86 -1.08
C GLY A 265 -29.93 21.32 -1.22
N LEU A 266 -31.01 21.50 -1.98
CA LEU A 266 -31.66 22.79 -2.08
C LEU A 266 -32.20 23.23 -0.70
N GLY A 267 -31.79 24.45 -0.29
CA GLY A 267 -32.15 25.00 1.01
C GLY A 267 -31.16 24.72 2.14
N GLU A 268 -30.19 23.84 1.94
CA GLU A 268 -29.08 23.68 2.87
C GLU A 268 -28.05 24.83 2.71
N ARG A 269 -27.51 25.27 3.86
CA ARG A 269 -26.55 26.37 3.85
C ARG A 269 -25.18 25.83 3.40
N PHE A 270 -24.74 26.26 2.23
CA PHE A 270 -23.37 25.96 1.77
C PHE A 270 -22.33 26.57 2.72
N PRO A 271 -21.29 25.83 3.14
CA PRO A 271 -20.31 26.30 4.12
C PRO A 271 -19.52 27.51 3.59
N ALA A 272 -19.21 28.44 4.49
CA ALA A 272 -18.36 29.56 4.17
C ALA A 272 -16.88 29.12 4.24
N VAL A 273 -16.21 29.06 3.09
CA VAL A 273 -14.80 28.64 2.95
C VAL A 273 -13.97 29.63 2.11
N ASN A 274 -14.37 30.91 2.15
CA ASN A 274 -13.75 31.94 1.30
C ASN A 274 -12.45 32.53 1.91
N SER A 275 -12.34 32.54 3.25
CA SER A 275 -11.16 33.07 3.96
C SER A 275 -10.34 31.97 4.61
N PRO A 276 -9.04 32.20 4.91
CA PRO A 276 -8.22 31.26 5.66
C PRO A 276 -8.78 30.89 7.05
N GLN A 277 -9.47 31.83 7.70
CA GLN A 277 -10.11 31.58 9.00
C GLN A 277 -11.30 30.64 8.85
N GLN A 278 -12.16 30.86 7.86
CA GLN A 278 -13.31 30.00 7.58
C GLN A 278 -12.88 28.58 7.20
N LYS A 279 -11.81 28.44 6.40
CA LYS A 279 -11.25 27.14 6.06
C LYS A 279 -10.72 26.39 7.30
N ARG A 280 -10.05 27.08 8.22
CA ARG A 280 -9.58 26.47 9.48
C ARG A 280 -10.75 26.05 10.37
N GLN A 281 -11.81 26.85 10.44
CA GLN A 281 -13.02 26.50 11.18
C GLN A 281 -13.69 25.28 10.58
N TRP A 282 -13.86 25.23 9.25
CA TRP A 282 -14.42 24.10 8.56
C TRP A 282 -13.64 22.81 8.86
N LEU A 283 -12.30 22.86 8.79
CA LEU A 283 -11.45 21.70 9.12
C LEU A 283 -11.61 21.23 10.56
N ALA A 284 -11.81 22.16 11.51
CA ALA A 284 -12.03 21.81 12.92
C ALA A 284 -13.38 21.12 13.15
N GLU A 285 -14.36 21.34 12.29
CA GLU A 285 -15.69 20.75 12.33
C GLU A 285 -15.78 19.40 11.56
N HIS A 286 -14.81 19.12 10.66
CA HIS A 286 -14.80 17.94 9.79
C HIS A 286 -13.66 16.98 10.19
N HIS A 287 -13.85 16.36 11.36
CA HIS A 287 -12.87 15.40 11.91
C HIS A 287 -12.57 14.25 10.95
N ASP A 288 -13.58 13.75 10.24
CA ASP A 288 -13.49 12.64 9.29
C ASP A 288 -12.45 12.90 8.20
N PHE A 289 -12.45 14.11 7.64
CA PHE A 289 -11.47 14.50 6.64
C PHE A 289 -10.06 14.64 7.23
N VAL A 290 -9.97 15.14 8.45
CA VAL A 290 -8.69 15.25 9.19
C VAL A 290 -8.13 13.85 9.50
N GLU A 291 -8.98 12.93 9.91
CA GLU A 291 -8.60 11.53 10.14
C GLU A 291 -8.14 10.83 8.85
N LEU A 292 -8.83 11.07 7.73
CA LEU A 292 -8.41 10.54 6.43
C LEU A 292 -6.99 11.02 6.05
N MET A 293 -6.70 12.30 6.24
CA MET A 293 -5.33 12.81 6.01
C MET A 293 -4.32 12.19 6.99
N ALA A 294 -4.72 11.93 8.24
CA ALA A 294 -3.86 11.31 9.24
C ALA A 294 -3.52 9.84 8.90
N LEU A 295 -4.42 9.12 8.24
CA LEU A 295 -4.16 7.74 7.76
C LEU A 295 -3.00 7.69 6.76
N ALA A 296 -2.72 8.76 6.04
CA ALA A 296 -1.55 8.85 5.17
C ALA A 296 -0.22 9.00 5.94
N HIS A 297 -0.24 9.09 7.27
CA HIS A 297 0.95 9.35 8.11
C HIS A 297 1.76 10.58 7.71
N ILE A 298 1.13 11.52 7.00
CA ILE A 298 1.71 12.79 6.59
C ILE A 298 1.13 13.89 7.49
N PRO A 299 1.96 14.69 8.18
CA PRO A 299 1.46 15.78 9.00
C PRO A 299 0.62 16.78 8.18
N GLN A 300 -0.53 17.18 8.70
CA GLN A 300 -1.51 18.05 8.04
C GLN A 300 -0.90 19.32 7.44
N GLN A 301 0.12 19.88 8.09
CA GLN A 301 0.81 21.10 7.65
C GLN A 301 1.49 20.98 6.27
N TYR A 302 1.75 19.78 5.78
CA TYR A 302 2.33 19.54 4.45
C TYR A 302 1.29 19.40 3.34
N PHE A 303 0.01 19.31 3.70
CA PHE A 303 -1.04 19.30 2.71
C PHE A 303 -1.39 20.70 2.22
N GLN A 304 -1.38 20.89 0.92
CA GLN A 304 -2.01 22.03 0.27
C GLN A 304 -3.49 21.72 0.05
N MET A 305 -4.37 22.53 0.61
CA MET A 305 -5.81 22.35 0.48
C MET A 305 -6.42 23.41 -0.42
N LYS A 306 -7.23 22.97 -1.37
CA LYS A 306 -8.03 23.83 -2.25
C LYS A 306 -9.50 23.45 -2.12
N PHE A 307 -10.34 24.45 -1.98
CA PHE A 307 -11.77 24.31 -1.80
C PHE A 307 -12.46 24.77 -3.08
N TYR A 308 -13.37 23.94 -3.59
CA TYR A 308 -14.09 24.20 -4.81
C TYR A 308 -15.60 24.01 -4.57
N ARG A 309 -16.39 24.87 -5.18
CA ARG A 309 -17.83 24.62 -5.31
C ARG A 309 -18.08 23.89 -6.63
N ARG A 310 -18.87 22.83 -6.59
CA ARG A 310 -19.29 22.07 -7.75
C ARG A 310 -20.82 22.04 -7.79
N THR A 311 -21.36 22.01 -9.00
CA THR A 311 -22.79 21.94 -9.23
C THR A 311 -23.10 20.61 -9.90
N TYR A 312 -24.13 19.93 -9.42
CA TYR A 312 -24.61 18.68 -9.99
C TYR A 312 -26.09 18.81 -10.33
N LEU A 313 -26.49 18.15 -11.41
CA LEU A 313 -27.88 17.87 -11.71
C LEU A 313 -28.14 16.42 -11.29
N ARG A 314 -29.15 16.21 -10.45
CA ARG A 314 -29.56 14.87 -10.05
C ARG A 314 -30.48 14.25 -11.10
N ASP A 315 -30.73 12.93 -10.97
CA ASP A 315 -31.62 12.17 -11.86
C ASP A 315 -33.07 12.67 -11.86
N ASP A 316 -33.49 13.43 -10.83
CA ASP A 316 -34.78 14.10 -10.69
C ASP A 316 -34.77 15.57 -11.16
N ASP A 317 -33.73 15.97 -11.93
CA ASP A 317 -33.48 17.33 -12.42
C ASP A 317 -33.29 18.39 -11.31
N GLU A 318 -33.05 17.97 -10.07
CA GLU A 318 -32.71 18.86 -8.97
C GLU A 318 -31.25 19.31 -9.03
N LEU A 319 -31.03 20.62 -8.90
CA LEU A 319 -29.71 21.22 -8.85
C LEU A 319 -29.19 21.18 -7.41
N VAL A 320 -28.08 20.43 -7.18
CA VAL A 320 -27.43 20.35 -5.88
C VAL A 320 -25.99 20.89 -5.96
N TYR A 321 -25.46 21.30 -4.82
CA TYR A 321 -24.13 21.89 -4.72
C TYR A 321 -23.21 20.99 -3.92
N GLY A 322 -22.01 20.74 -4.43
CA GLY A 322 -20.95 20.02 -3.73
C GLY A 322 -19.83 20.96 -3.28
N LEU A 323 -19.33 20.75 -2.07
CA LEU A 323 -18.06 21.26 -1.62
C LEU A 323 -17.00 20.18 -1.85
N VAL A 324 -16.07 20.43 -2.77
CA VAL A 324 -14.94 19.55 -3.04
C VAL A 324 -13.71 20.14 -2.42
N VAL A 325 -13.09 19.41 -1.49
CA VAL A 325 -11.79 19.77 -0.89
C VAL A 325 -10.72 18.85 -1.44
N LYS A 326 -9.77 19.42 -2.16
CA LYS A 326 -8.60 18.68 -2.66
C LYS A 326 -7.41 19.04 -1.81
N ALA A 327 -6.83 18.04 -1.16
CA ALA A 327 -5.59 18.16 -0.41
C ALA A 327 -4.48 17.37 -1.12
N ARG A 328 -3.29 17.95 -1.23
CA ARG A 328 -2.12 17.29 -1.81
C ARG A 328 -0.92 17.51 -0.93
N ALA A 329 -0.11 16.47 -0.75
CA ALA A 329 1.19 16.55 -0.08
C ALA A 329 2.26 15.98 -0.99
N GLY A 330 3.41 16.64 -1.08
CA GLY A 330 4.59 16.13 -1.75
C GLY A 330 5.37 15.20 -0.82
N VAL A 331 5.83 14.08 -1.36
CA VAL A 331 6.66 13.11 -0.66
C VAL A 331 7.93 12.88 -1.45
N VAL A 332 9.07 13.00 -0.77
CA VAL A 332 10.37 12.54 -1.25
C VAL A 332 10.67 11.24 -0.55
N CYS A 333 10.83 10.17 -1.31
CA CYS A 333 11.25 8.87 -0.84
C CYS A 333 12.72 8.65 -1.20
N LEU A 334 13.59 8.44 -0.20
CA LEU A 334 14.95 7.98 -0.42
C LEU A 334 14.95 6.45 -0.35
N ILE A 335 15.60 5.83 -1.31
CA ILE A 335 15.59 4.38 -1.51
C ILE A 335 17.01 3.87 -1.49
N GLN A 336 17.30 2.90 -0.63
CA GLN A 336 18.57 2.22 -0.56
C GLN A 336 18.36 0.71 -0.70
N PRO A 337 18.90 0.08 -1.75
CA PRO A 337 18.86 -1.36 -1.89
C PRO A 337 19.49 -2.08 -0.69
N LEU A 338 18.84 -3.13 -0.22
CA LEU A 338 19.40 -4.01 0.79
C LEU A 338 20.25 -5.07 0.10
N THR A 339 21.51 -5.19 0.54
CA THR A 339 22.44 -6.16 0.00
C THR A 339 23.07 -6.97 1.14
N GLU A 340 23.29 -8.24 0.87
CA GLU A 340 24.14 -9.10 1.70
C GLU A 340 25.53 -9.20 1.09
N LYS A 341 26.53 -9.38 1.91
CA LYS A 341 27.83 -9.81 1.45
C LYS A 341 27.74 -11.29 1.13
N ASP A 342 28.12 -11.68 -0.08
CA ASP A 342 28.31 -13.09 -0.39
C ASP A 342 29.49 -13.67 0.43
N THR A 343 29.69 -14.99 0.35
CA THR A 343 30.79 -15.69 1.05
C THR A 343 32.16 -15.21 0.64
N VAL A 344 32.28 -14.48 -0.47
CA VAL A 344 33.51 -13.89 -1.01
C VAL A 344 33.64 -12.40 -0.68
N GLY A 345 32.58 -11.81 -0.04
CA GLY A 345 32.55 -10.40 0.35
C GLY A 345 32.06 -9.46 -0.73
N ASN A 346 31.43 -9.96 -1.79
CA ASN A 346 30.85 -9.16 -2.85
C ASN A 346 29.58 -8.45 -2.34
N PRO A 347 29.50 -7.10 -2.30
CA PRO A 347 28.38 -6.35 -1.73
C PRO A 347 27.12 -6.34 -2.60
N PHE A 348 27.09 -7.05 -3.71
CA PHE A 348 25.99 -6.99 -4.69
C PHE A 348 25.04 -8.19 -4.67
N MET A 349 25.15 -9.08 -3.66
CA MET A 349 24.13 -10.10 -3.49
C MET A 349 22.87 -9.48 -2.90
N PRO A 350 21.69 -9.73 -3.51
CA PRO A 350 20.42 -9.23 -2.97
C PRO A 350 20.13 -9.83 -1.60
N TYR A 351 19.65 -9.00 -0.70
CA TYR A 351 19.16 -9.46 0.60
C TYR A 351 18.01 -10.44 0.44
N ARG A 352 18.11 -11.60 1.04
CA ARG A 352 17.09 -12.64 1.08
C ARG A 352 16.53 -12.73 2.50
N PRO A 353 15.35 -12.12 2.78
CA PRO A 353 14.73 -12.27 4.07
C PRO A 353 14.27 -13.72 4.27
N HIS A 354 14.33 -14.21 5.49
CA HIS A 354 13.71 -15.49 5.83
C HIS A 354 12.19 -15.40 5.64
N GLU A 355 11.58 -16.46 5.14
CA GLU A 355 10.12 -16.58 5.13
C GLU A 355 9.62 -16.47 6.58
N GLY A 356 8.75 -15.53 6.88
CA GLY A 356 8.28 -15.29 8.25
C GLY A 356 8.96 -14.14 8.99
N ASP A 357 9.94 -13.43 8.40
CA ASP A 357 10.51 -12.25 9.02
C ASP A 357 9.46 -11.13 9.14
N SER A 358 8.87 -11.03 10.33
CA SER A 358 7.84 -10.03 10.67
C SER A 358 8.36 -8.59 10.64
N SER A 359 9.68 -8.39 10.62
CA SER A 359 10.27 -7.05 10.48
C SER A 359 10.13 -6.51 9.05
N ILE A 360 10.15 -7.40 8.05
CA ILE A 360 10.08 -7.06 6.64
C ILE A 360 8.66 -7.24 6.09
N PHE A 361 7.97 -8.29 6.50
CA PHE A 361 6.64 -8.61 6.01
C PHE A 361 5.56 -8.25 7.01
N ALA A 362 4.43 -7.78 6.48
CA ALA A 362 3.20 -7.63 7.23
C ALA A 362 2.16 -8.62 6.71
N PHE A 363 1.29 -9.04 7.60
CA PHE A 363 0.17 -9.92 7.29
C PHE A 363 -1.15 -9.22 7.56
N SER A 364 -2.20 -9.62 6.84
CA SER A 364 -3.56 -9.25 7.21
C SER A 364 -3.87 -9.77 8.61
N THR A 365 -4.55 -8.95 9.40
CA THR A 365 -5.07 -9.36 10.70
C THR A 365 -6.53 -9.75 10.56
N LEU A 366 -6.87 -10.98 10.94
CA LEU A 366 -8.25 -11.39 11.07
C LEU A 366 -8.86 -10.59 12.23
N SER A 367 -9.50 -9.47 11.91
CA SER A 367 -10.23 -8.71 12.91
C SER A 367 -11.69 -9.17 12.89
N PRO A 368 -12.22 -9.68 14.00
CA PRO A 368 -13.64 -9.98 14.13
C PRO A 368 -14.50 -8.71 14.13
N THR A 369 -13.89 -7.55 14.31
CA THR A 369 -14.61 -6.28 14.24
C THR A 369 -14.97 -6.02 12.78
N PRO A 370 -16.25 -5.76 12.45
CA PRO A 370 -16.60 -5.21 11.18
C PRO A 370 -15.74 -3.96 11.03
N MET A 371 -14.88 -3.91 10.00
CA MET A 371 -14.22 -2.67 9.69
C MET A 371 -15.35 -1.66 9.50
N ALA A 372 -15.42 -0.66 10.39
CA ALA A 372 -15.97 0.59 9.97
C ALA A 372 -15.18 0.93 8.70
N GLY A 373 -15.80 0.79 7.55
CA GLY A 373 -15.18 1.16 6.29
C GLY A 373 -14.67 2.59 6.45
N PRO A 374 -13.71 3.03 5.63
CA PRO A 374 -13.36 4.43 5.61
C PRO A 374 -14.68 5.17 5.44
N LEU A 375 -15.13 5.69 6.54
CA LEU A 375 -16.28 6.54 6.81
C LEU A 375 -17.20 6.71 5.60
N ARG A 376 -17.93 5.67 5.26
CA ARG A 376 -19.19 5.88 4.58
C ARG A 376 -20.15 6.39 5.63
N VAL A 377 -20.27 7.69 5.76
CA VAL A 377 -21.44 8.27 6.40
C VAL A 377 -22.60 7.91 5.48
N MET A 378 -23.26 6.80 5.78
CA MET A 378 -24.52 6.44 5.14
C MET A 378 -25.44 7.62 5.39
N SER A 379 -25.70 8.38 4.36
CA SER A 379 -26.75 9.39 4.41
C SER A 379 -28.04 8.68 4.77
N ASP A 380 -28.65 9.10 5.83
CA ASP A 380 -30.08 8.95 5.99
C ASP A 380 -30.70 9.43 4.69
N LYS A 381 -31.54 8.64 4.01
CA LYS A 381 -32.13 8.97 2.71
C LYS A 381 -32.86 10.31 2.69
N GLU A 382 -33.20 10.84 3.87
CA GLU A 382 -33.86 12.13 4.07
C GLU A 382 -32.89 13.31 4.24
N LYS A 383 -31.61 13.08 4.48
CA LYS A 383 -30.58 14.12 4.62
C LYS A 383 -29.49 13.89 3.59
N TRP A 384 -29.65 14.45 2.44
CA TRP A 384 -28.78 14.39 1.27
C TRP A 384 -27.38 14.93 1.51
N ARG A 385 -26.63 14.29 2.39
CA ARG A 385 -25.19 14.48 2.55
C ARG A 385 -24.51 13.19 2.14
N GLU A 386 -24.09 13.12 0.92
CA GLU A 386 -23.20 12.09 0.48
C GLU A 386 -21.77 12.61 0.66
N ILE A 387 -21.10 12.13 1.70
CA ILE A 387 -19.70 12.39 1.91
C ILE A 387 -18.94 11.32 1.15
N ARG A 388 -18.30 11.68 0.05
CA ARG A 388 -17.45 10.80 -0.74
C ARG A 388 -15.99 11.18 -0.53
N LEU A 389 -15.26 10.29 0.11
CA LEU A 389 -13.83 10.40 0.26
C LEU A 389 -13.17 9.76 -0.96
N TYR A 390 -12.63 10.56 -1.86
CA TYR A 390 -11.92 10.07 -3.02
C TYR A 390 -10.44 10.35 -2.91
N GLN A 391 -9.63 9.32 -2.99
CA GLN A 391 -8.28 9.48 -3.50
C GLN A 391 -8.38 9.69 -5.00
N LYS A 392 -8.01 10.86 -5.49
CA LYS A 392 -8.10 11.15 -6.92
C LYS A 392 -7.14 10.28 -7.71
N LYS A 393 -7.69 9.46 -8.58
CA LYS A 393 -6.98 8.45 -9.37
C LYS A 393 -6.83 8.77 -10.85
N ASP A 394 -7.27 9.91 -11.30
CA ASP A 394 -7.25 10.26 -12.70
C ASP A 394 -6.39 11.50 -12.94
N VAL A 395 -5.07 11.28 -12.98
CA VAL A 395 -4.17 12.06 -13.82
C VAL A 395 -3.51 11.03 -14.73
N PRO A 396 -3.75 11.06 -16.03
CA PRO A 396 -2.92 10.31 -16.96
C PRO A 396 -1.49 10.85 -16.80
N LEU A 397 -0.56 9.95 -16.51
CA LEU A 397 0.87 10.23 -16.62
C LEU A 397 1.23 10.30 -18.09
#